data_4739a0d35ed383cd9a2c4add70567dda
#
_entry.id   4739a0d35ed383cd9a2c4add70567dda
#
_cell.length_a   1.000
_cell.length_b   1.000
_cell.length_c   1.000
_cell.angle_alpha   90.00
_cell.angle_beta   90.00
_cell.angle_gamma   90.00
#
_symmetry.space_group_name_H-M   'P 1'
#
loop_
_entity.id
_entity.type
_entity.pdbx_description
1 polymer ?
#
loop_
_entity_poly.entity_id
_entity_poly.type
_entity_poly.pdbx_seq_one_letter_code
_entity_poly.pdbx_strand_id
1 'polypeptide(L)'
;NYFDDKSILVIEKNPNLIPKKTWSFWEKKDSYWNDFTIKSWDKIVFKSQNVFIERNLSNMNYKMIKSESFYNHIYDKVKRQPNIKISKGDVVDVLDQYDCVVVKTRNETFKAGKVLNSIPNDSYKTNLNFPVLLQHFVGWTIKTNKPVFDESKATLMDFSIDQKNETRFFYVLPLSENEALVEFTLFSKELISNSEYEIEIKKHLQSLDILDYEVKFK
;
A
#
# COMPACT_ATOMS: atom_id res chain seq x y z
N ASN A 1 5.11 -1.06 -29.52
CA ASN A 1 5.39 -0.96 -28.07
C ASN A 1 6.71 -0.20 -27.87
N TYR A 2 6.77 0.72 -26.90
CA TYR A 2 7.90 1.64 -26.73
C TYR A 2 9.24 0.95 -26.36
N PHE A 3 9.18 -0.28 -25.85
CA PHE A 3 10.33 -1.03 -25.37
C PHE A 3 10.58 -2.34 -26.10
N ASP A 4 9.98 -2.57 -27.26
CA ASP A 4 10.11 -3.83 -28.00
C ASP A 4 11.55 -4.06 -28.51
N ASP A 5 12.31 -2.99 -28.71
CA ASP A 5 13.73 -3.00 -29.12
C ASP A 5 14.71 -3.14 -27.93
N LYS A 6 14.24 -3.22 -26.70
CA LYS A 6 15.07 -3.29 -25.50
C LYS A 6 15.07 -4.69 -24.92
N SER A 7 16.24 -5.17 -24.50
CA SER A 7 16.35 -6.36 -23.65
C SER A 7 16.20 -5.94 -22.19
N ILE A 8 15.24 -6.53 -21.48
CA ILE A 8 14.90 -6.19 -20.09
C ILE A 8 15.13 -7.40 -19.21
N LEU A 9 15.90 -7.21 -18.13
CA LEU A 9 16.09 -8.20 -17.08
C LEU A 9 15.48 -7.69 -15.77
N VAL A 10 14.51 -8.42 -15.24
CA VAL A 10 13.94 -8.20 -13.90
C VAL A 10 14.65 -9.14 -12.93
N ILE A 11 15.33 -8.60 -11.93
CA ILE A 11 15.97 -9.40 -10.88
C ILE A 11 15.13 -9.27 -9.62
N GLU A 12 14.63 -10.38 -9.12
CA GLU A 12 13.79 -10.44 -7.94
C GLU A 12 14.30 -11.54 -7.00
N LYS A 13 14.40 -11.22 -5.72
CA LYS A 13 14.87 -12.16 -4.69
C LYS A 13 13.94 -13.37 -4.56
N ASN A 14 12.64 -13.13 -4.57
CA ASN A 14 11.58 -14.13 -4.39
C ASN A 14 10.49 -14.01 -5.46
N PRO A 15 10.78 -14.32 -6.74
CA PRO A 15 9.85 -14.07 -7.85
C PRO A 15 8.52 -14.84 -7.75
N ASN A 16 8.45 -15.88 -6.92
CA ASN A 16 7.24 -16.67 -6.69
C ASN A 16 6.44 -16.22 -5.47
N LEU A 17 6.95 -15.24 -4.71
CA LEU A 17 6.27 -14.72 -3.54
C LEU A 17 5.34 -13.58 -3.96
N ILE A 18 4.05 -13.86 -3.99
CA ILE A 18 3.02 -12.84 -4.22
C ILE A 18 2.49 -12.40 -2.85
N PRO A 19 2.72 -11.16 -2.43
CA PRO A 19 2.19 -10.65 -1.18
C PRO A 19 0.65 -10.64 -1.22
N LYS A 20 0.01 -11.04 -0.13
CA LYS A 20 -1.44 -10.92 0.01
C LYS A 20 -1.77 -9.61 0.72
N LYS A 21 -1.83 -8.52 -0.04
CA LYS A 21 -2.11 -7.17 0.45
C LYS A 21 -3.17 -6.50 -0.42
N THR A 22 -3.77 -5.45 0.10
CA THR A 22 -4.56 -4.50 -0.68
C THR A 22 -3.78 -3.21 -0.86
N TRP A 23 -3.97 -2.58 -2.00
CA TRP A 23 -3.43 -1.26 -2.30
C TRP A 23 -4.55 -0.33 -2.67
N SER A 24 -4.54 0.87 -2.10
CA SER A 24 -5.51 1.90 -2.42
C SER A 24 -4.80 3.11 -3.01
N PHE A 25 -5.37 3.70 -4.05
CA PHE A 25 -4.74 4.76 -4.83
C PHE A 25 -5.77 5.64 -5.53
N TRP A 26 -5.31 6.82 -5.94
CA TRP A 26 -6.10 7.79 -6.69
C TRP A 26 -5.96 7.56 -8.17
N GLU A 27 -7.09 7.53 -8.87
CA GLU A 27 -7.07 7.37 -10.30
C GLU A 27 -8.32 7.97 -10.95
N LYS A 28 -8.22 8.26 -12.25
CA LYS A 28 -9.39 8.66 -13.06
C LYS A 28 -10.44 7.55 -13.04
N LYS A 29 -11.73 7.93 -13.21
CA LYS A 29 -12.85 6.98 -13.24
C LYS A 29 -12.61 5.89 -14.27
N ASP A 30 -12.28 6.29 -15.51
CA ASP A 30 -11.98 5.35 -16.59
C ASP A 30 -10.48 5.14 -16.67
N SER A 31 -10.03 3.98 -16.26
CA SER A 31 -8.62 3.63 -16.19
C SER A 31 -8.37 2.17 -16.52
N TYR A 32 -7.13 1.89 -16.88
CA TYR A 32 -6.63 0.55 -17.16
C TYR A 32 -6.85 -0.44 -16.01
N TRP A 33 -6.84 0.04 -14.75
CA TRP A 33 -6.92 -0.81 -13.57
C TRP A 33 -8.34 -1.12 -13.12
N ASN A 34 -9.38 -0.64 -13.83
CA ASN A 34 -10.78 -0.88 -13.46
C ASN A 34 -11.12 -2.36 -13.35
N ASP A 35 -10.61 -3.21 -14.25
CA ASP A 35 -10.85 -4.65 -14.24
C ASP A 35 -10.27 -5.38 -13.02
N PHE A 36 -9.34 -4.74 -12.28
CA PHE A 36 -8.71 -5.26 -11.08
C PHE A 36 -9.22 -4.62 -9.79
N THR A 37 -10.09 -3.60 -9.94
CA THR A 37 -10.62 -2.83 -8.81
C THR A 37 -11.64 -3.67 -8.06
N ILE A 38 -11.41 -3.89 -6.76
CA ILE A 38 -12.36 -4.58 -5.89
C ILE A 38 -13.35 -3.63 -5.23
N LYS A 39 -12.97 -2.36 -5.05
CA LYS A 39 -13.81 -1.28 -4.55
C LYS A 39 -13.33 0.05 -5.09
N SER A 40 -14.29 0.93 -5.34
CA SER A 40 -14.04 2.29 -5.81
C SER A 40 -14.97 3.24 -5.06
N TRP A 41 -14.41 4.32 -4.53
CA TRP A 41 -15.16 5.36 -3.82
C TRP A 41 -15.05 6.66 -4.59
N ASP A 42 -16.19 7.31 -4.79
CA ASP A 42 -16.30 8.63 -5.40
C ASP A 42 -16.42 9.75 -4.37
N LYS A 43 -16.50 9.39 -3.07
CA LYS A 43 -16.53 10.31 -1.94
C LYS A 43 -15.45 9.96 -0.92
N ILE A 44 -14.92 11.00 -0.31
CA ILE A 44 -13.93 10.87 0.76
C ILE A 44 -14.31 11.69 1.97
N VAL A 45 -13.85 11.22 3.12
CA VAL A 45 -14.03 11.88 4.40
C VAL A 45 -12.68 12.10 5.06
N PHE A 46 -12.51 13.31 5.60
CA PHE A 46 -11.47 13.67 6.56
C PHE A 46 -12.17 14.18 7.81
N LYS A 47 -11.78 13.76 8.98
CA LYS A 47 -12.36 14.26 10.23
C LYS A 47 -11.34 14.37 11.36
N SER A 48 -11.65 15.24 12.30
CA SER A 48 -10.98 15.38 13.58
C SER A 48 -12.04 15.65 14.65
N GLN A 49 -11.64 15.94 15.88
CA GLN A 49 -12.58 16.24 16.97
C GLN A 49 -13.57 17.37 16.61
N ASN A 50 -13.11 18.41 15.89
CA ASN A 50 -13.88 19.64 15.62
C ASN A 50 -14.13 19.88 14.13
N VAL A 51 -13.66 19.00 13.25
CA VAL A 51 -13.74 19.19 11.79
C VAL A 51 -14.26 17.93 11.14
N PHE A 52 -15.24 18.10 10.25
CA PHE A 52 -15.74 17.05 9.37
C PHE A 52 -15.79 17.60 7.95
N ILE A 53 -15.05 16.95 7.04
CA ILE A 53 -14.99 17.32 5.64
C ILE A 53 -15.37 16.10 4.81
N GLU A 54 -16.45 16.19 4.06
CA GLU A 54 -16.82 15.24 3.02
C GLU A 54 -16.67 15.90 1.65
N ARG A 55 -16.09 15.20 0.69
CA ARG A 55 -15.88 15.70 -0.68
C ARG A 55 -16.23 14.64 -1.70
N ASN A 56 -17.00 15.05 -2.71
CA ASN A 56 -17.18 14.27 -3.93
C ASN A 56 -15.93 14.44 -4.82
N LEU A 57 -15.48 13.34 -5.40
CA LEU A 57 -14.37 13.29 -6.33
C LEU A 57 -14.91 13.37 -7.75
N SER A 58 -14.81 14.52 -8.42
CA SER A 58 -15.46 14.76 -9.72
C SER A 58 -14.98 13.78 -10.82
N ASN A 59 -13.70 13.83 -11.16
CA ASN A 59 -13.09 13.02 -12.23
C ASN A 59 -12.15 11.93 -11.72
N MET A 60 -12.00 11.83 -10.42
CA MET A 60 -11.13 10.88 -9.74
C MET A 60 -11.96 9.93 -8.89
N ASN A 61 -11.42 8.77 -8.64
CA ASN A 61 -11.90 7.86 -7.60
C ASN A 61 -10.74 7.44 -6.72
N TYR A 62 -11.05 7.12 -5.48
CA TYR A 62 -10.14 6.36 -4.64
C TYR A 62 -10.47 4.88 -4.84
N LYS A 63 -9.50 4.10 -5.30
CA LYS A 63 -9.71 2.71 -5.71
C LYS A 63 -8.88 1.77 -4.87
N MET A 64 -9.36 0.54 -4.71
CA MET A 64 -8.64 -0.54 -4.03
C MET A 64 -8.50 -1.74 -4.96
N ILE A 65 -7.30 -2.32 -5.00
CA ILE A 65 -6.99 -3.56 -5.72
C ILE A 65 -6.31 -4.56 -4.78
N LYS A 66 -6.39 -5.85 -5.14
CA LYS A 66 -5.58 -6.89 -4.49
C LYS A 66 -4.21 -6.99 -5.17
N SER A 67 -3.14 -7.00 -4.39
CA SER A 67 -1.79 -7.18 -4.91
C SER A 67 -1.65 -8.48 -5.71
N GLU A 68 -2.32 -9.56 -5.30
CA GLU A 68 -2.31 -10.84 -6.02
C GLU A 68 -2.83 -10.71 -7.44
N SER A 69 -3.97 -10.03 -7.64
CA SER A 69 -4.53 -9.79 -8.98
C SER A 69 -3.58 -8.97 -9.85
N PHE A 70 -2.96 -7.93 -9.27
CA PHE A 70 -1.97 -7.12 -9.94
C PHE A 70 -0.74 -7.93 -10.38
N TYR A 71 -0.12 -8.67 -9.45
CA TYR A 71 1.06 -9.47 -9.76
C TYR A 71 0.79 -10.53 -10.81
N ASN A 72 -0.31 -11.27 -10.69
CA ASN A 72 -0.69 -12.28 -11.68
C ASN A 72 -0.82 -11.67 -13.08
N HIS A 73 -1.51 -10.52 -13.18
CA HIS A 73 -1.66 -9.82 -14.45
C HIS A 73 -0.31 -9.38 -15.04
N ILE A 74 0.56 -8.80 -14.22
CA ILE A 74 1.88 -8.35 -14.67
C ILE A 74 2.76 -9.53 -15.09
N TYR A 75 2.79 -10.61 -14.30
CA TYR A 75 3.57 -11.80 -14.65
C TYR A 75 3.07 -12.46 -15.94
N ASP A 76 1.77 -12.53 -16.16
CA ASP A 76 1.22 -13.06 -17.41
C ASP A 76 1.58 -12.20 -18.63
N LYS A 77 1.61 -10.89 -18.47
CA LYS A 77 2.11 -9.98 -19.52
C LYS A 77 3.59 -10.19 -19.79
N VAL A 78 4.40 -10.23 -18.74
CA VAL A 78 5.85 -10.40 -18.86
C VAL A 78 6.21 -11.73 -19.54
N LYS A 79 5.55 -12.82 -19.17
CA LYS A 79 5.77 -14.15 -19.81
C LYS A 79 5.51 -14.16 -21.32
N ARG A 80 4.66 -13.28 -21.82
CA ARG A 80 4.34 -13.17 -23.26
C ARG A 80 5.32 -12.27 -24.03
N GLN A 81 6.24 -11.60 -23.32
CA GLN A 81 7.20 -10.69 -23.93
C GLN A 81 8.56 -11.38 -24.10
N PRO A 82 9.01 -11.67 -25.35
CA PRO A 82 10.26 -12.41 -25.57
C PRO A 82 11.52 -11.64 -25.16
N ASN A 83 11.42 -10.32 -25.08
CA ASN A 83 12.49 -9.41 -24.71
C ASN A 83 12.61 -9.16 -23.20
N ILE A 84 11.74 -9.75 -22.38
CA ILE A 84 11.76 -9.61 -20.92
C ILE A 84 12.09 -10.94 -20.28
N LYS A 85 13.08 -10.96 -19.38
CA LYS A 85 13.46 -12.11 -18.58
C LYS A 85 13.33 -11.78 -17.10
N ILE A 86 12.83 -12.75 -16.30
CA ILE A 86 12.84 -12.67 -14.85
C ILE A 86 13.91 -13.63 -14.34
N SER A 87 14.82 -13.14 -13.52
CA SER A 87 15.84 -13.93 -12.85
C SER A 87 15.69 -13.84 -11.33
N LYS A 88 15.84 -14.98 -10.67
CA LYS A 88 15.95 -14.99 -9.21
C LYS A 88 17.35 -14.53 -8.81
N GLY A 89 17.45 -13.48 -7.99
CA GLY A 89 18.72 -12.97 -7.51
C GLY A 89 18.57 -12.04 -6.31
N ASP A 90 19.47 -12.18 -5.34
CA ASP A 90 19.59 -11.27 -4.21
C ASP A 90 20.63 -10.19 -4.58
N VAL A 91 20.15 -9.03 -5.01
CA VAL A 91 21.02 -7.90 -5.39
C VAL A 91 21.70 -7.36 -4.14
N VAL A 92 23.02 -7.31 -4.19
CA VAL A 92 23.86 -6.83 -3.06
C VAL A 92 24.54 -5.50 -3.37
N ASP A 93 24.66 -5.12 -4.65
CA ASP A 93 25.33 -3.90 -5.05
C ASP A 93 24.85 -3.41 -6.41
N VAL A 94 24.77 -2.09 -6.59
CA VAL A 94 24.47 -1.43 -7.85
C VAL A 94 25.46 -0.28 -8.02
N LEU A 95 26.35 -0.41 -8.99
CA LEU A 95 27.46 0.51 -9.23
C LEU A 95 27.25 1.24 -10.56
N ASP A 96 27.16 2.54 -10.50
CA ASP A 96 27.15 3.38 -11.69
C ASP A 96 28.57 3.56 -12.22
N GLN A 97 28.77 3.24 -13.48
CA GLN A 97 30.04 3.41 -14.19
C GLN A 97 29.82 4.35 -15.37
N TYR A 98 30.90 4.86 -15.93
CA TYR A 98 30.86 5.88 -16.98
C TYR A 98 29.97 5.50 -18.18
N ASP A 99 29.99 4.25 -18.62
CA ASP A 99 29.31 3.74 -19.83
C ASP A 99 28.19 2.73 -19.53
N CYS A 100 28.09 2.24 -18.30
CA CYS A 100 27.10 1.23 -17.92
C CYS A 100 26.83 1.21 -16.41
N VAL A 101 25.79 0.51 -16.01
CA VAL A 101 25.50 0.20 -14.61
C VAL A 101 25.79 -1.27 -14.36
N VAL A 102 26.56 -1.56 -13.32
CA VAL A 102 26.90 -2.93 -12.89
C VAL A 102 26.01 -3.32 -11.73
N VAL A 103 25.25 -4.38 -11.89
CA VAL A 103 24.39 -4.96 -10.85
C VAL A 103 25.00 -6.26 -10.36
N LYS A 104 25.34 -6.36 -9.07
CA LYS A 104 25.87 -7.57 -8.46
C LYS A 104 24.79 -8.24 -7.62
N THR A 105 24.58 -9.51 -7.87
CA THR A 105 23.87 -10.40 -6.96
C THR A 105 24.87 -11.23 -6.16
N ARG A 106 24.40 -12.05 -5.23
CA ARG A 106 25.30 -12.96 -4.49
C ARG A 106 26.07 -13.91 -5.42
N ASN A 107 25.50 -14.26 -6.58
CA ASN A 107 26.02 -15.32 -7.43
C ASN A 107 26.47 -14.84 -8.82
N GLU A 108 25.97 -13.70 -9.28
CA GLU A 108 26.15 -13.25 -10.67
C GLU A 108 26.35 -11.73 -10.73
N THR A 109 26.91 -11.28 -11.84
CA THR A 109 27.09 -9.86 -12.14
C THR A 109 26.48 -9.56 -13.51
N PHE A 110 25.69 -8.50 -13.59
CA PHE A 110 25.03 -8.04 -14.80
C PHE A 110 25.50 -6.64 -15.16
N LYS A 111 25.53 -6.33 -16.45
CA LYS A 111 25.77 -4.99 -16.97
C LYS A 111 24.54 -4.52 -17.77
N ALA A 112 24.15 -3.28 -17.58
CA ALA A 112 23.03 -2.68 -18.28
C ALA A 112 23.29 -1.20 -18.58
N GLY A 113 22.73 -0.68 -19.66
CA GLY A 113 22.77 0.75 -19.95
C GLY A 113 21.95 1.59 -18.99
N LYS A 114 20.87 1.00 -18.40
CA LYS A 114 20.03 1.64 -17.40
C LYS A 114 19.54 0.63 -16.38
N VAL A 115 19.42 1.07 -15.13
CA VAL A 115 18.85 0.27 -14.03
C VAL A 115 17.77 1.07 -13.33
N LEU A 116 16.61 0.46 -13.10
CA LEU A 116 15.55 0.95 -12.22
C LEU A 116 15.66 0.17 -10.91
N ASN A 117 16.17 0.84 -9.88
CA ASN A 117 16.42 0.22 -8.58
C ASN A 117 15.28 0.56 -7.60
N SER A 118 14.55 -0.46 -7.13
CA SER A 118 13.50 -0.34 -6.12
C SER A 118 13.95 -0.81 -4.72
N ILE A 119 15.23 -1.18 -4.56
CA ILE A 119 15.77 -1.61 -3.27
C ILE A 119 15.94 -0.38 -2.37
N PRO A 120 15.32 -0.36 -1.17
CA PRO A 120 15.46 0.76 -0.27
C PRO A 120 16.93 1.01 0.12
N ASN A 121 17.34 2.27 0.10
CA ASN A 121 18.63 2.68 0.62
C ASN A 121 18.45 3.23 2.03
N ASP A 122 19.05 2.58 3.02
CA ASP A 122 18.91 2.92 4.44
C ASP A 122 19.83 4.08 4.90
N SER A 123 20.59 4.70 3.99
CA SER A 123 21.51 5.80 4.34
C SER A 123 20.80 7.02 4.96
N TYR A 124 19.51 7.23 4.68
CA TYR A 124 18.73 8.30 5.29
C TYR A 124 18.54 8.12 6.80
N LYS A 125 18.58 6.88 7.32
CA LYS A 125 18.42 6.57 8.75
C LYS A 125 19.57 7.10 9.60
N THR A 126 20.73 7.28 9.00
CA THR A 126 21.95 7.77 9.67
C THR A 126 22.19 9.26 9.47
N ASN A 127 21.38 9.93 8.66
CA ASN A 127 21.52 11.35 8.41
C ASN A 127 20.85 12.18 9.52
N LEU A 128 21.65 12.66 10.48
CA LEU A 128 21.19 13.43 11.63
C LEU A 128 20.65 14.83 11.29
N ASN A 129 20.77 15.29 10.05
CA ASN A 129 20.31 16.62 9.63
C ASN A 129 18.80 16.67 9.37
N PHE A 130 18.14 15.52 9.26
CA PHE A 130 16.70 15.46 8.98
C PHE A 130 16.00 14.56 9.98
N PRO A 131 14.81 14.94 10.48
CA PRO A 131 14.01 14.06 11.32
C PRO A 131 13.49 12.89 10.47
N VAL A 132 13.63 11.68 11.00
CA VAL A 132 13.09 10.46 10.40
C VAL A 132 11.94 9.97 11.26
N LEU A 133 10.76 9.82 10.66
CA LEU A 133 9.59 9.21 11.29
C LEU A 133 9.29 7.89 10.59
N LEU A 134 8.91 6.90 11.38
CA LEU A 134 8.40 5.63 10.88
C LEU A 134 6.91 5.80 10.58
N GLN A 135 6.49 5.47 9.36
CA GLN A 135 5.09 5.25 9.06
C GLN A 135 4.79 3.76 9.24
N HIS A 136 3.89 3.46 10.15
CA HIS A 136 3.51 2.08 10.42
C HIS A 136 2.03 1.97 10.77
N PHE A 137 1.46 0.79 10.53
CA PHE A 137 0.04 0.58 10.65
C PHE A 137 -0.31 -0.90 10.87
N VAL A 138 -1.52 -1.11 11.39
CA VAL A 138 -2.20 -2.42 11.38
C VAL A 138 -3.63 -2.19 10.92
N GLY A 139 -4.08 -3.01 9.99
CA GLY A 139 -5.45 -2.97 9.46
C GLY A 139 -6.17 -4.29 9.70
N TRP A 140 -7.44 -4.18 10.10
CA TRP A 140 -8.35 -5.33 10.19
C TRP A 140 -9.44 -5.21 9.13
N THR A 141 -9.63 -6.25 8.34
CA THR A 141 -10.88 -6.41 7.60
C THR A 141 -11.90 -7.04 8.52
N ILE A 142 -12.94 -6.29 8.83
CA ILE A 142 -14.00 -6.72 9.75
C ILE A 142 -15.31 -6.91 9.01
N LYS A 143 -16.14 -7.83 9.49
CA LYS A 143 -17.49 -8.08 9.03
C LYS A 143 -18.47 -7.97 10.19
N THR A 144 -19.56 -7.23 10.00
CA THR A 144 -20.64 -7.04 10.98
C THR A 144 -21.89 -7.79 10.55
N ASN A 145 -22.74 -8.12 11.53
CA ASN A 145 -24.02 -8.80 11.27
C ASN A 145 -25.11 -7.83 10.75
N LYS A 146 -24.93 -6.55 11.00
CA LYS A 146 -25.87 -5.48 10.57
C LYS A 146 -25.13 -4.49 9.68
N PRO A 147 -25.82 -3.79 8.77
CA PRO A 147 -25.24 -2.70 8.00
C PRO A 147 -24.86 -1.54 8.92
N VAL A 148 -23.59 -1.18 8.95
CA VAL A 148 -23.02 -0.11 9.80
C VAL A 148 -22.14 0.85 9.01
N PHE A 149 -21.76 0.50 7.79
CA PHE A 149 -20.87 1.29 6.96
C PHE A 149 -21.62 1.96 5.81
N ASP A 150 -21.26 3.19 5.51
CA ASP A 150 -21.64 3.84 4.25
C ASP A 150 -20.62 3.45 3.17
N GLU A 151 -20.99 2.49 2.32
CA GLU A 151 -20.12 1.97 1.29
C GLU A 151 -19.81 2.95 0.14
N SER A 152 -20.48 4.09 0.09
CA SER A 152 -20.26 5.11 -0.94
C SER A 152 -19.04 5.98 -0.68
N LYS A 153 -18.48 5.96 0.52
CA LYS A 153 -17.40 6.86 0.91
C LYS A 153 -16.27 6.18 1.68
N ALA A 154 -15.05 6.63 1.45
CA ALA A 154 -13.87 6.22 2.19
C ALA A 154 -13.47 7.28 3.21
N THR A 155 -13.31 6.91 4.47
CA THR A 155 -12.65 7.77 5.47
C THR A 155 -11.15 7.58 5.32
N LEU A 156 -10.47 8.61 4.80
CA LEU A 156 -9.03 8.55 4.53
C LEU A 156 -8.18 8.91 5.75
N MET A 157 -8.64 9.86 6.57
CA MET A 157 -7.91 10.27 7.76
C MET A 157 -8.91 10.71 8.83
N ASP A 158 -9.07 9.86 9.83
CA ASP A 158 -9.83 10.17 11.03
C ASP A 158 -8.89 10.48 12.18
N PHE A 159 -8.65 11.76 12.41
CA PHE A 159 -7.81 12.29 13.49
C PHE A 159 -8.59 12.52 14.80
N SER A 160 -9.84 12.04 14.93
CA SER A 160 -10.65 12.26 16.13
C SER A 160 -10.17 11.52 17.38
N ILE A 161 -9.07 10.82 17.29
CA ILE A 161 -8.42 10.07 18.37
C ILE A 161 -7.31 10.88 19.07
N ASP A 162 -6.89 10.42 20.25
CA ASP A 162 -5.76 11.02 20.96
C ASP A 162 -4.47 10.91 20.16
N GLN A 163 -3.82 12.04 19.90
CA GLN A 163 -2.62 12.13 19.06
C GLN A 163 -1.33 11.78 19.82
N LYS A 164 -1.31 11.81 21.15
CA LYS A 164 -0.15 11.46 22.03
C LYS A 164 1.18 12.07 21.56
N ASN A 165 1.15 13.31 21.06
CA ASN A 165 2.30 14.02 20.47
C ASN A 165 2.92 13.36 19.22
N GLU A 166 2.13 12.54 18.51
CA GLU A 166 2.47 11.89 17.25
C GLU A 166 1.40 12.24 16.21
N THR A 167 1.52 11.73 15.00
CA THR A 167 0.43 11.80 14.03
C THR A 167 -0.25 10.44 13.98
N ARG A 168 -1.51 10.38 14.44
CA ARG A 168 -2.31 9.15 14.55
C ARG A 168 -3.65 9.32 13.90
N PHE A 169 -4.08 8.37 13.08
CA PHE A 169 -5.38 8.42 12.44
C PHE A 169 -5.86 7.03 12.01
N PHE A 170 -7.14 6.95 11.69
CA PHE A 170 -7.74 5.77 11.11
C PHE A 170 -8.09 5.96 9.65
N TYR A 171 -7.88 4.91 8.86
CA TYR A 171 -8.62 4.68 7.64
C TYR A 171 -9.85 3.81 7.96
N VAL A 172 -11.00 4.14 7.35
CA VAL A 172 -12.15 3.25 7.28
C VAL A 172 -12.57 3.16 5.82
N LEU A 173 -12.35 2.02 5.22
CA LEU A 173 -12.56 1.76 3.80
C LEU A 173 -13.63 0.69 3.64
N PRO A 174 -14.93 1.07 3.54
CA PRO A 174 -16.03 0.13 3.41
C PRO A 174 -15.98 -0.63 2.08
N LEU A 175 -16.00 -1.95 2.15
CA LEU A 175 -16.13 -2.83 0.99
C LEU A 175 -17.61 -3.09 0.67
N SER A 176 -18.45 -3.10 1.70
CA SER A 176 -19.91 -3.16 1.64
C SER A 176 -20.49 -2.47 2.88
N GLU A 177 -21.82 -2.46 3.00
CA GLU A 177 -22.50 -1.96 4.21
C GLU A 177 -22.15 -2.76 5.49
N ASN A 178 -21.65 -3.99 5.34
CA ASN A 178 -21.31 -4.89 6.43
C ASN A 178 -19.83 -5.22 6.57
N GLU A 179 -18.99 -4.77 5.64
CA GLU A 179 -17.57 -5.13 5.63
C GLU A 179 -16.70 -3.91 5.34
N ALA A 180 -15.65 -3.74 6.12
CA ALA A 180 -14.68 -2.66 5.92
C ALA A 180 -13.27 -3.07 6.33
N LEU A 181 -12.29 -2.46 5.67
CA LEU A 181 -10.94 -2.37 6.20
C LEU A 181 -10.89 -1.19 7.18
N VAL A 182 -10.51 -1.46 8.42
CA VAL A 182 -10.26 -0.45 9.46
C VAL A 182 -8.79 -0.53 9.81
N GLU A 183 -8.06 0.55 9.56
CA GLU A 183 -6.61 0.58 9.70
C GLU A 183 -6.18 1.72 10.61
N PHE A 184 -5.42 1.39 11.63
CA PHE A 184 -4.78 2.35 12.51
C PHE A 184 -3.37 2.65 12.01
N THR A 185 -3.13 3.90 11.66
CA THR A 185 -1.85 4.38 11.09
C THR A 185 -1.23 5.45 11.98
N LEU A 186 0.09 5.37 12.10
CA LEU A 186 0.89 6.32 12.87
C LEU A 186 2.13 6.78 12.10
N PHE A 187 2.56 8.00 12.43
CA PHE A 187 3.91 8.49 12.18
C PHE A 187 4.56 8.76 13.54
N SER A 188 5.56 7.96 13.89
CA SER A 188 6.23 8.05 15.19
C SER A 188 7.73 7.80 15.07
N LYS A 189 8.47 8.07 16.13
CA LYS A 189 9.92 7.78 16.19
C LYS A 189 10.20 6.29 16.34
N GLU A 190 9.31 5.56 16.99
CA GLU A 190 9.46 4.14 17.34
C GLU A 190 8.18 3.38 17.00
N LEU A 191 8.31 2.06 16.80
CA LEU A 191 7.15 1.18 16.63
C LEU A 191 6.47 0.97 17.99
N ILE A 192 5.15 0.88 17.96
CA ILE A 192 4.36 0.46 19.12
C ILE A 192 4.18 -1.06 19.15
N SER A 193 3.76 -1.61 20.28
CA SER A 193 3.51 -3.05 20.41
C SER A 193 2.27 -3.49 19.61
N ASN A 194 2.24 -4.75 19.18
CA ASN A 194 1.07 -5.30 18.48
C ASN A 194 -0.23 -5.17 19.30
N SER A 195 -0.13 -5.33 20.62
CA SER A 195 -1.27 -5.16 21.52
C SER A 195 -1.82 -3.73 21.55
N GLU A 196 -0.96 -2.72 21.39
CA GLU A 196 -1.41 -1.32 21.34
C GLU A 196 -2.21 -1.02 20.05
N TYR A 197 -1.77 -1.54 18.89
CA TYR A 197 -2.58 -1.42 17.67
C TYR A 197 -3.96 -2.03 17.85
N GLU A 198 -4.03 -3.23 18.40
CA GLU A 198 -5.31 -3.93 18.62
C GLU A 198 -6.23 -3.19 19.59
N ILE A 199 -5.66 -2.62 20.65
CA ILE A 199 -6.42 -1.82 21.62
C ILE A 199 -6.99 -0.57 20.96
N GLU A 200 -6.18 0.16 20.18
CA GLU A 200 -6.64 1.39 19.53
C GLU A 200 -7.71 1.09 18.45
N ILE A 201 -7.56 0.00 17.68
CA ILE A 201 -8.58 -0.42 16.72
C ILE A 201 -9.91 -0.76 17.43
N LYS A 202 -9.87 -1.53 18.53
CA LYS A 202 -11.06 -1.87 19.30
C LYS A 202 -11.75 -0.64 19.88
N LYS A 203 -10.98 0.30 20.45
CA LYS A 203 -11.52 1.57 20.96
C LYS A 203 -12.18 2.40 19.85
N HIS A 204 -11.55 2.46 18.69
CA HIS A 204 -12.12 3.19 17.54
C HIS A 204 -13.42 2.56 17.07
N LEU A 205 -13.48 1.23 16.93
CA LEU A 205 -14.71 0.52 16.59
C LEU A 205 -15.81 0.75 17.63
N GLN A 206 -15.46 0.71 18.91
CA GLN A 206 -16.39 1.01 20.00
C GLN A 206 -16.91 2.46 19.91
N SER A 207 -16.09 3.43 19.56
CA SER A 207 -16.50 4.83 19.38
C SER A 207 -17.45 5.04 18.20
N LEU A 208 -17.52 4.08 17.28
CA LEU A 208 -18.45 4.03 16.15
C LEU A 208 -19.68 3.15 16.43
N ASP A 209 -19.88 2.71 17.69
CA ASP A 209 -20.94 1.77 18.11
C ASP A 209 -20.88 0.40 17.41
N ILE A 210 -19.68 0.01 16.90
CA ILE A 210 -19.43 -1.28 16.27
C ILE A 210 -18.89 -2.23 17.33
N LEU A 211 -19.77 -2.99 17.97
CA LEU A 211 -19.42 -3.88 19.09
C LEU A 211 -19.42 -5.36 18.70
N ASP A 212 -20.22 -5.73 17.70
CA ASP A 212 -20.38 -7.12 17.22
C ASP A 212 -19.82 -7.23 15.78
N TYR A 213 -18.63 -7.80 15.68
CA TYR A 213 -17.93 -7.99 14.41
C TYR A 213 -17.02 -9.21 14.45
N GLU A 214 -16.78 -9.79 13.28
CA GLU A 214 -15.80 -10.82 13.04
C GLU A 214 -14.57 -10.22 12.32
N VAL A 215 -13.36 -10.54 12.78
CA VAL A 215 -12.13 -10.18 12.07
C VAL A 215 -11.84 -11.24 11.02
N LYS A 216 -11.95 -10.87 9.74
CA LYS A 216 -11.72 -11.75 8.59
C LYS A 216 -10.25 -11.84 8.23
N PHE A 217 -9.53 -10.74 8.38
CA PHE A 217 -8.12 -10.62 8.02
C PHE A 217 -7.43 -9.55 8.89
N LYS A 218 -6.16 -9.82 9.24
CA LYS A 218 -5.27 -8.88 9.94
C LYS A 218 -4.02 -8.60 9.12
#